data_ab50b265124532f8843e876d07d08dce
#
_entry.id   ab50b265124532f8843e876d07d08dce
#
_cell.length_a   1.000
_cell.length_b   1.000
_cell.length_c   1.000
_cell.angle_alpha   90.00
_cell.angle_beta   90.00
_cell.angle_gamma   90.00
#
_symmetry.space_group_name_H-M   'P 1'
#
loop_
_entity.id
_entity.type
_entity.pdbx_description
1 polymer ?
#
loop_
_entity_poly.entity_id
_entity_poly.type
_entity_poly.pdbx_seq_one_letter_code
_entity_poly.pdbx_strand_id
1 'polypeptide(L)'
;EIVLCDWSSDVCSSDLGKISDKQREILEYIKAEILNKGYPPAVREICEAVKLKSTSSVHAHLETLEKNGYIRRDPTKPRAIEIVDENFNLTRREMVNVPIIGRVAAGEPILAVENIENYFPIPAEFMPNEQTFILQVQGESMVNAGILDGDYILVEQQTTANDGDMVVALVDDSATVKTFYKENGYYRLQPENDFMEPIIVSDVMIMGKVIGTFLFFK
;
A
#
# COMPACT_ATOMS: atom_id res chain seq x y z
N GLU A 1 3.28 -29.75 0.73
CA GLU A 1 3.06 -29.65 2.20
C GLU A 1 3.03 -28.16 2.55
N ILE A 2 1.82 -27.64 2.78
CA ILE A 2 1.63 -26.26 3.25
C ILE A 2 1.96 -26.28 4.73
N VAL A 3 3.09 -25.70 5.11
CA VAL A 3 3.42 -25.45 6.51
C VAL A 3 2.52 -24.34 7.01
N LEU A 4 1.46 -24.73 7.73
CA LEU A 4 0.68 -23.79 8.55
C LEU A 4 1.59 -23.30 9.68
N CYS A 5 2.13 -22.10 9.56
CA CYS A 5 2.73 -21.40 10.67
C CYS A 5 1.64 -21.12 11.71
N ASP A 6 1.76 -21.81 12.83
CA ASP A 6 0.96 -21.61 14.02
C ASP A 6 1.19 -20.17 14.53
N TRP A 7 0.16 -19.34 14.42
CA TRP A 7 0.16 -17.97 14.95
C TRP A 7 -0.10 -17.98 16.45
N SER A 8 0.74 -18.68 17.19
CA SER A 8 0.82 -18.48 18.64
C SER A 8 1.60 -17.19 18.90
N SER A 9 0.94 -16.30 19.58
CA SER A 9 1.23 -14.94 20.00
C SER A 9 2.51 -14.76 20.85
N ASP A 10 3.69 -15.15 20.35
CA ASP A 10 4.96 -14.99 21.07
C ASP A 10 6.11 -14.55 20.17
N VAL A 11 5.91 -13.44 19.41
CA VAL A 11 7.06 -12.80 18.74
C VAL A 11 7.12 -11.32 19.10
N CYS A 12 8.12 -11.02 19.92
CA CYS A 12 8.70 -9.70 20.22
C CYS A 12 7.84 -8.66 20.93
N SER A 13 7.41 -8.92 22.14
CA SER A 13 7.37 -7.86 23.18
C SER A 13 8.62 -7.92 24.08
N SER A 14 9.80 -7.99 23.47
CA SER A 14 11.06 -7.87 24.19
C SER A 14 11.38 -6.39 24.37
N ASP A 15 11.39 -5.96 25.63
CA ASP A 15 11.89 -4.72 26.21
C ASP A 15 10.95 -3.55 26.47
N LEU A 16 9.64 -3.67 26.32
CA LEU A 16 8.73 -2.67 26.86
C LEU A 16 8.58 -2.88 28.36
N GLY A 17 9.01 -1.91 29.18
CA GLY A 17 8.91 -1.95 30.66
C GLY A 17 7.46 -2.13 31.14
N LYS A 18 7.25 -2.77 32.29
CA LYS A 18 5.90 -2.94 32.86
C LYS A 18 5.24 -1.58 33.11
N ILE A 19 4.02 -1.39 32.59
CA ILE A 19 3.20 -0.20 32.83
C ILE A 19 2.08 -0.50 33.83
N SER A 20 1.69 0.51 34.63
CA SER A 20 0.54 0.43 35.53
C SER A 20 -0.77 0.49 34.77
N ASP A 21 -1.89 0.05 35.36
CA ASP A 21 -3.21 0.12 34.77
C ASP A 21 -3.59 1.55 34.34
N LYS A 22 -3.17 2.55 35.16
CA LYS A 22 -3.41 3.96 34.81
C LYS A 22 -2.59 4.44 33.63
N GLN A 23 -1.37 3.97 33.48
CA GLN A 23 -0.55 4.25 32.28
C GLN A 23 -1.12 3.58 31.04
N ARG A 24 -1.66 2.37 31.18
CA ARG A 24 -2.35 1.67 30.10
C ARG A 24 -3.61 2.43 29.67
N GLU A 25 -4.44 2.86 30.62
CA GLU A 25 -5.64 3.67 30.33
C GLU A 25 -5.30 4.96 29.57
N ILE A 26 -4.22 5.65 29.95
CA ILE A 26 -3.71 6.85 29.27
C ILE A 26 -3.27 6.50 27.84
N LEU A 27 -2.49 5.44 27.67
CA LEU A 27 -1.98 5.01 26.37
C LEU A 27 -3.13 4.64 25.41
N GLU A 28 -4.10 3.86 25.86
CA GLU A 28 -5.27 3.47 25.07
C GLU A 28 -6.13 4.69 24.69
N TYR A 29 -6.32 5.65 25.60
CA TYR A 29 -7.02 6.88 25.29
C TYR A 29 -6.29 7.68 24.20
N ILE A 30 -4.95 7.82 24.30
CA ILE A 30 -4.16 8.52 23.27
C ILE A 30 -4.28 7.81 21.93
N LYS A 31 -4.19 6.48 21.88
CA LYS A 31 -4.37 5.69 20.68
C LYS A 31 -5.73 5.92 20.04
N ALA A 32 -6.82 5.85 20.84
CA ALA A 32 -8.17 6.08 20.36
C ALA A 32 -8.38 7.49 19.76
N GLU A 33 -7.87 8.53 20.43
CA GLU A 33 -7.98 9.90 19.96
C GLU A 33 -7.20 10.13 18.66
N ILE A 34 -6.01 9.54 18.53
CA ILE A 34 -5.20 9.61 17.31
C ILE A 34 -5.92 8.92 16.14
N LEU A 35 -6.56 7.77 16.38
CA LEU A 35 -7.32 7.06 15.34
C LEU A 35 -8.57 7.85 14.91
N ASN A 36 -9.28 8.44 15.88
CA ASN A 36 -10.53 9.15 15.61
C ASN A 36 -10.34 10.56 15.02
N LYS A 37 -9.35 11.31 15.53
CA LYS A 37 -9.15 12.73 15.19
C LYS A 37 -7.94 12.98 14.28
N GLY A 38 -7.05 12.00 14.11
CA GLY A 38 -5.81 12.13 13.33
C GLY A 38 -4.65 12.82 14.06
N TYR A 39 -4.86 13.32 15.29
CA TYR A 39 -3.84 14.00 16.09
C TYR A 39 -3.94 13.62 17.57
N PRO A 40 -2.82 13.71 18.34
CA PRO A 40 -2.82 13.38 19.75
C PRO A 40 -3.59 14.40 20.60
N PRO A 41 -4.25 13.95 21.70
CA PRO A 41 -4.99 14.80 22.59
C PRO A 41 -4.07 15.73 23.40
N ALA A 42 -4.62 16.86 23.86
CA ALA A 42 -3.92 17.74 24.80
C ALA A 42 -3.86 17.11 26.20
N VAL A 43 -2.86 17.48 26.99
CA VAL A 43 -2.67 16.96 28.36
C VAL A 43 -3.90 17.16 29.25
N ARG A 44 -4.66 18.27 29.05
CA ARG A 44 -5.92 18.52 29.77
C ARG A 44 -7.01 17.54 29.38
N GLU A 45 -7.14 17.21 28.10
CA GLU A 45 -8.11 16.22 27.59
C GLU A 45 -7.80 14.84 28.16
N ILE A 46 -6.51 14.44 28.19
CA ILE A 46 -6.07 13.21 28.85
C ILE A 46 -6.47 13.24 30.34
N CYS A 47 -6.19 14.33 31.04
CA CYS A 47 -6.47 14.48 32.47
C CYS A 47 -7.97 14.28 32.79
N GLU A 48 -8.84 14.85 31.98
CA GLU A 48 -10.30 14.73 32.11
C GLU A 48 -10.78 13.32 31.79
N ALA A 49 -10.32 12.74 30.68
CA ALA A 49 -10.73 11.42 30.22
C ALA A 49 -10.39 10.31 31.23
N VAL A 50 -9.15 10.33 31.78
CA VAL A 50 -8.71 9.33 32.74
C VAL A 50 -8.99 9.73 34.20
N LYS A 51 -9.78 10.79 34.44
CA LYS A 51 -10.23 11.28 35.76
C LYS A 51 -9.07 11.54 36.74
N LEU A 52 -7.97 12.10 36.27
CA LEU A 52 -6.87 12.56 37.09
C LEU A 52 -7.15 13.98 37.61
N LYS A 53 -6.72 14.26 38.88
CA LYS A 53 -6.96 15.55 39.51
C LYS A 53 -5.98 16.64 39.08
N SER A 54 -4.87 16.28 38.45
CA SER A 54 -3.81 17.23 38.09
C SER A 54 -3.12 16.85 36.79
N THR A 55 -2.87 17.86 35.97
CA THR A 55 -2.08 17.71 34.72
C THR A 55 -0.63 17.30 35.01
N SER A 56 -0.09 17.66 36.20
CA SER A 56 1.24 17.21 36.64
C SER A 56 1.33 15.68 36.77
N SER A 57 0.24 15.01 37.22
CA SER A 57 0.17 13.56 37.26
C SER A 57 0.17 12.95 35.86
N VAL A 58 -0.51 13.57 34.88
CA VAL A 58 -0.47 13.14 33.49
C VAL A 58 0.96 13.24 32.95
N HIS A 59 1.65 14.36 33.20
CA HIS A 59 3.04 14.52 32.76
C HIS A 59 3.96 13.41 33.32
N ALA A 60 3.84 13.08 34.61
CA ALA A 60 4.63 12.01 35.25
C ALA A 60 4.34 10.64 34.61
N HIS A 61 3.07 10.34 34.26
CA HIS A 61 2.72 9.12 33.58
C HIS A 61 3.26 9.09 32.14
N LEU A 62 3.17 10.21 31.40
CA LEU A 62 3.72 10.33 30.05
C LEU A 62 5.26 10.18 30.05
N GLU A 63 5.97 10.74 31.04
CA GLU A 63 7.41 10.53 31.18
C GLU A 63 7.78 9.05 31.42
N THR A 64 6.97 8.35 32.18
CA THR A 64 7.19 6.92 32.42
C THR A 64 6.90 6.10 31.17
N LEU A 65 5.83 6.41 30.44
CA LEU A 65 5.52 5.77 29.16
C LEU A 65 6.62 6.00 28.13
N GLU A 66 7.21 7.20 28.10
CA GLU A 66 8.33 7.54 27.22
C GLU A 66 9.62 6.80 27.60
N LYS A 67 9.96 6.75 28.89
CA LYS A 67 11.10 5.98 29.43
C LYS A 67 10.99 4.49 29.15
N ASN A 68 9.76 3.95 29.16
CA ASN A 68 9.48 2.55 28.86
C ASN A 68 9.33 2.27 27.36
N GLY A 69 9.52 3.27 26.48
CA GLY A 69 9.51 3.10 25.03
C GLY A 69 8.12 2.98 24.38
N TYR A 70 7.02 3.27 25.10
CA TYR A 70 5.65 3.21 24.55
C TYR A 70 5.27 4.42 23.72
N ILE A 71 5.83 5.58 24.05
CA ILE A 71 5.61 6.84 23.35
C ILE A 71 6.93 7.58 23.14
N ARG A 72 6.96 8.47 22.15
CA ARG A 72 8.01 9.45 21.92
C ARG A 72 7.37 10.83 21.92
N ARG A 73 8.04 11.82 22.55
CA ARG A 73 7.57 13.21 22.60
C ARG A 73 8.63 14.14 22.01
N ASP A 74 8.20 15.12 21.24
CA ASP A 74 9.06 16.22 20.80
C ASP A 74 8.92 17.38 21.81
N PRO A 75 9.96 17.70 22.57
CA PRO A 75 9.91 18.77 23.57
C PRO A 75 9.66 20.16 23.00
N THR A 76 9.88 20.32 21.69
CA THR A 76 9.69 21.61 20.97
C THR A 76 8.25 21.80 20.51
N LYS A 77 7.42 20.75 20.53
CA LYS A 77 6.04 20.77 20.03
C LYS A 77 5.06 20.28 21.11
N PRO A 78 4.18 21.15 21.65
CA PRO A 78 3.33 20.84 22.79
C PRO A 78 2.34 19.66 22.62
N ARG A 79 2.10 19.21 21.39
CA ARG A 79 1.16 18.12 21.05
C ARG A 79 1.81 16.97 20.26
N ALA A 80 3.12 16.92 20.19
CA ALA A 80 3.82 15.86 19.48
C ALA A 80 4.01 14.64 20.38
N ILE A 81 3.00 13.78 20.45
CA ILE A 81 3.09 12.44 21.04
C ILE A 81 2.99 11.44 19.90
N GLU A 82 4.02 10.64 19.74
CA GLU A 82 4.09 9.53 18.79
C GLU A 82 4.00 8.21 19.56
N ILE A 83 3.17 7.30 19.12
CA ILE A 83 3.07 5.95 19.69
C ILE A 83 4.13 5.06 19.07
N VAL A 84 4.96 4.45 19.91
CA VAL A 84 5.99 3.49 19.49
C VAL A 84 5.40 2.07 19.61
N ASP A 85 4.49 1.74 18.70
CA ASP A 85 3.84 0.43 18.62
C ASP A 85 3.67 0.10 17.14
N GLU A 86 4.36 -0.95 16.71
CA GLU A 86 4.34 -1.36 15.30
C GLU A 86 2.91 -1.68 14.82
N ASN A 87 2.11 -2.34 15.66
CA ASN A 87 0.72 -2.66 15.33
C ASN A 87 -0.16 -1.41 15.23
N PHE A 88 0.10 -0.40 16.08
CA PHE A 88 -0.61 0.87 16.02
C PHE A 88 -0.20 1.69 14.79
N ASN A 89 1.08 1.66 14.42
CA ASN A 89 1.57 2.33 13.21
C ASN A 89 1.05 1.67 11.94
N LEU A 90 0.82 0.35 11.94
CA LEU A 90 0.17 -0.36 10.84
C LEU A 90 -1.26 0.16 10.57
N THR A 91 -2.00 0.53 11.60
CA THR A 91 -3.36 1.12 11.48
C THR A 91 -3.36 2.56 10.95
N ARG A 92 -2.21 3.24 10.97
CA ARG A 92 -2.02 4.62 10.47
C ARG A 92 -1.24 4.71 9.17
N ARG A 93 -1.08 3.60 8.44
CA ARG A 93 -0.40 3.63 7.14
C ARG A 93 -1.09 4.64 6.23
N GLU A 94 -0.30 5.50 5.64
CA GLU A 94 -0.77 6.38 4.58
C GLU A 94 -1.25 5.52 3.41
N MET A 95 -2.52 5.71 3.04
CA MET A 95 -3.14 4.99 1.94
C MET A 95 -3.25 5.93 0.75
N VAL A 96 -2.83 5.46 -0.41
CA VAL A 96 -3.00 6.15 -1.69
C VAL A 96 -4.18 5.53 -2.41
N ASN A 97 -5.14 6.36 -2.84
CA ASN A 97 -6.25 5.91 -3.66
C ASN A 97 -5.80 5.79 -5.10
N VAL A 98 -5.60 4.56 -5.57
CA VAL A 98 -5.17 4.26 -6.94
C VAL A 98 -6.39 4.07 -7.83
N PRO A 99 -6.49 4.78 -8.97
CA PRO A 99 -7.62 4.67 -9.87
C PRO A 99 -7.66 3.31 -10.56
N ILE A 100 -8.85 2.70 -10.62
CA ILE A 100 -9.15 1.54 -11.46
C ILE A 100 -9.67 2.06 -12.80
N ILE A 101 -8.99 1.70 -13.87
CA ILE A 101 -9.30 2.12 -15.24
C ILE A 101 -10.08 1.01 -15.93
N GLY A 102 -11.28 1.33 -16.43
CA GLY A 102 -12.15 0.35 -17.10
C GLY A 102 -11.81 0.15 -18.59
N ARG A 103 -11.46 1.21 -19.29
CA ARG A 103 -11.10 1.16 -20.71
C ARG A 103 -9.82 1.93 -20.99
N VAL A 104 -9.02 1.36 -21.85
CA VAL A 104 -7.82 2.00 -22.38
C VAL A 104 -7.99 2.14 -23.88
N ALA A 105 -8.01 3.37 -24.37
CA ALA A 105 -8.13 3.67 -25.79
C ALA A 105 -6.88 4.41 -26.31
N ALA A 106 -6.55 4.22 -27.58
CA ALA A 106 -5.46 4.93 -28.21
C ALA A 106 -5.79 6.42 -28.36
N GLY A 107 -4.78 7.27 -28.07
CA GLY A 107 -4.90 8.73 -28.25
C GLY A 107 -5.51 9.48 -27.06
N GLU A 108 -6.05 8.81 -26.05
CA GLU A 108 -6.55 9.44 -24.82
C GLU A 108 -5.60 9.24 -23.65
N PRO A 109 -5.48 10.24 -22.74
CA PRO A 109 -4.71 10.03 -21.50
C PRO A 109 -5.33 8.92 -20.67
N ILE A 110 -4.54 7.95 -20.23
CA ILE A 110 -5.00 6.79 -19.42
C ILE A 110 -5.76 7.24 -18.18
N LEU A 111 -5.26 8.27 -17.51
CA LEU A 111 -5.84 8.85 -16.29
C LEU A 111 -6.90 9.93 -16.57
N ALA A 112 -7.50 9.97 -17.77
CA ALA A 112 -8.66 10.81 -17.99
C ALA A 112 -9.79 10.39 -17.06
N VAL A 113 -10.49 11.36 -16.49
CA VAL A 113 -11.57 11.14 -15.49
C VAL A 113 -12.65 10.20 -16.03
N GLU A 114 -12.89 10.24 -17.34
CA GLU A 114 -13.88 9.44 -18.06
C GLU A 114 -13.57 7.94 -18.07
N ASN A 115 -12.28 7.57 -17.87
CA ASN A 115 -11.82 6.19 -17.87
C ASN A 115 -11.77 5.57 -16.45
N ILE A 116 -11.94 6.37 -15.39
CA ILE A 116 -11.85 5.93 -14.00
C ILE A 116 -13.21 5.36 -13.56
N GLU A 117 -13.24 4.07 -13.25
CA GLU A 117 -14.45 3.39 -12.74
C GLU A 117 -14.55 3.46 -11.22
N ASN A 118 -13.42 3.34 -10.53
CA ASN A 118 -13.37 3.30 -9.07
C ASN A 118 -11.96 3.61 -8.57
N TYR A 119 -11.77 3.60 -7.25
CA TYR A 119 -10.47 3.73 -6.59
C TYR A 119 -10.24 2.57 -5.63
N PHE A 120 -8.99 2.11 -5.55
CA PHE A 120 -8.57 1.09 -4.60
C PHE A 120 -7.46 1.64 -3.67
N PRO A 121 -7.65 1.59 -2.33
CA PRO A 121 -6.66 2.09 -1.40
C PRO A 121 -5.48 1.12 -1.26
N ILE A 122 -4.26 1.60 -1.55
CA ILE A 122 -3.02 0.84 -1.41
C ILE A 122 -2.11 1.56 -0.42
N PRO A 123 -1.42 0.86 0.51
CA PRO A 123 -0.44 1.49 1.38
C PRO A 123 0.66 2.19 0.59
N ALA A 124 0.99 3.44 0.99
CA ALA A 124 1.96 4.29 0.30
C ALA A 124 3.35 3.64 0.16
N GLU A 125 3.71 2.74 1.07
CA GLU A 125 4.98 2.00 1.03
C GLU A 125 5.14 1.08 -0.19
N PHE A 126 4.03 0.65 -0.82
CA PHE A 126 4.02 -0.16 -2.05
C PHE A 126 3.89 0.68 -3.31
N MET A 127 3.76 2.00 -3.14
CA MET A 127 3.58 2.89 -4.28
C MET A 127 4.94 3.40 -4.75
N PRO A 128 5.25 3.29 -6.05
CA PRO A 128 6.37 4.00 -6.64
C PRO A 128 6.12 5.51 -6.60
N ASN A 129 7.17 6.30 -6.85
CA ASN A 129 7.06 7.78 -6.90
C ASN A 129 6.34 8.30 -8.16
N GLU A 130 6.01 7.41 -9.09
CA GLU A 130 5.39 7.70 -10.38
C GLU A 130 3.87 7.54 -10.33
N GLN A 131 3.20 8.01 -11.36
CA GLN A 131 1.76 7.83 -11.53
C GLN A 131 1.42 6.34 -11.67
N THR A 132 0.41 5.89 -10.95
CA THR A 132 0.04 4.48 -10.87
C THR A 132 -1.45 4.31 -11.10
N PHE A 133 -1.84 3.23 -11.78
CA PHE A 133 -3.23 2.88 -12.02
C PHE A 133 -3.44 1.36 -11.97
N ILE A 134 -4.69 0.95 -11.89
CA ILE A 134 -5.08 -0.47 -11.86
C ILE A 134 -5.89 -0.78 -13.12
N LEU A 135 -5.63 -1.95 -13.71
CA LEU A 135 -6.42 -2.52 -14.80
C LEU A 135 -6.95 -3.89 -14.40
N GLN A 136 -8.14 -4.22 -14.86
CA GLN A 136 -8.64 -5.59 -14.82
C GLN A 136 -8.18 -6.35 -16.05
N VAL A 137 -7.55 -7.50 -15.83
CA VAL A 137 -7.06 -8.38 -16.88
C VAL A 137 -8.21 -9.13 -17.53
N GLN A 138 -8.17 -9.24 -18.85
CA GLN A 138 -9.08 -10.08 -19.64
C GLN A 138 -8.28 -11.08 -20.47
N GLY A 139 -8.63 -12.35 -20.35
CA GLY A 139 -7.99 -13.44 -21.09
C GLY A 139 -6.87 -14.16 -20.33
N GLU A 140 -6.30 -15.17 -20.95
CA GLU A 140 -5.42 -16.17 -20.34
C GLU A 140 -3.96 -16.05 -20.80
N SER A 141 -3.56 -14.93 -21.38
CA SER A 141 -2.23 -14.81 -22.01
C SER A 141 -1.07 -14.76 -21.01
N MET A 142 -1.33 -14.59 -19.71
CA MET A 142 -0.31 -14.42 -18.65
C MET A 142 -0.46 -15.44 -17.51
N VAL A 143 -1.08 -16.59 -17.76
CA VAL A 143 -1.38 -17.61 -16.74
C VAL A 143 -0.14 -18.22 -16.12
N ASN A 144 0.94 -18.42 -16.90
CA ASN A 144 2.21 -18.94 -16.40
C ASN A 144 2.97 -17.93 -15.51
N ALA A 145 2.63 -16.64 -15.61
CA ALA A 145 3.10 -15.59 -14.70
C ALA A 145 2.21 -15.43 -13.45
N GLY A 146 1.16 -16.26 -13.32
CA GLY A 146 0.23 -16.21 -12.19
C GLY A 146 -0.82 -15.10 -12.29
N ILE A 147 -1.02 -14.50 -13.48
CA ILE A 147 -2.06 -13.51 -13.75
C ILE A 147 -3.18 -14.19 -14.53
N LEU A 148 -4.36 -14.25 -13.94
CA LEU A 148 -5.52 -14.96 -14.47
C LEU A 148 -6.57 -13.99 -15.02
N ASP A 149 -7.52 -14.52 -15.77
CA ASP A 149 -8.67 -13.75 -16.24
C ASP A 149 -9.49 -13.21 -15.07
N GLY A 150 -9.78 -11.90 -15.09
CA GLY A 150 -10.49 -11.19 -14.04
C GLY A 150 -9.61 -10.63 -12.91
N ASP A 151 -8.32 -10.93 -12.87
CA ASP A 151 -7.38 -10.36 -11.90
C ASP A 151 -7.18 -8.86 -12.12
N TYR A 152 -6.75 -8.17 -11.07
CA TYR A 152 -6.36 -6.77 -11.13
C TYR A 152 -4.84 -6.65 -11.11
N ILE A 153 -4.27 -5.86 -12.00
CA ILE A 153 -2.85 -5.54 -12.04
C ILE A 153 -2.61 -4.08 -11.66
N LEU A 154 -1.60 -3.86 -10.85
CA LEU A 154 -1.09 -2.54 -10.50
C LEU A 154 -0.01 -2.16 -11.50
N VAL A 155 -0.16 -1.02 -12.13
CA VAL A 155 0.67 -0.56 -13.24
C VAL A 155 1.29 0.80 -12.91
N GLU A 156 2.61 0.88 -12.95
CA GLU A 156 3.37 2.12 -12.89
C GLU A 156 3.43 2.72 -14.29
N GLN A 157 2.93 3.96 -14.45
CA GLN A 157 2.90 4.63 -15.75
C GLN A 157 4.31 4.98 -16.21
N GLN A 158 4.74 4.43 -17.32
CA GLN A 158 6.01 4.73 -17.98
C GLN A 158 5.95 4.42 -19.47
N THR A 159 6.79 5.06 -20.26
CA THR A 159 6.83 4.91 -21.71
C THR A 159 7.95 4.01 -22.21
N THR A 160 8.77 3.48 -21.31
CA THR A 160 9.91 2.62 -21.61
C THR A 160 9.87 1.36 -20.76
N ALA A 161 10.47 0.29 -21.24
CA ALA A 161 10.59 -0.96 -20.51
C ALA A 161 11.94 -1.64 -20.81
N ASN A 162 12.40 -2.50 -19.90
CA ASN A 162 13.56 -3.35 -20.08
C ASN A 162 13.13 -4.76 -20.50
N ASP A 163 14.07 -5.50 -21.09
CA ASP A 163 13.84 -6.89 -21.44
C ASP A 163 13.43 -7.72 -20.21
N GLY A 164 12.33 -8.45 -20.34
CA GLY A 164 11.76 -9.25 -19.26
C GLY A 164 10.76 -8.50 -18.35
N ASP A 165 10.56 -7.21 -18.54
CA ASP A 165 9.52 -6.50 -17.81
C ASP A 165 8.12 -6.93 -18.30
N MET A 166 7.20 -7.15 -17.37
CA MET A 166 5.76 -7.27 -17.70
C MET A 166 5.19 -5.88 -17.91
N VAL A 167 4.62 -5.65 -19.08
CA VAL A 167 4.12 -4.33 -19.48
C VAL A 167 2.66 -4.37 -19.93
N VAL A 168 2.00 -3.23 -19.78
CA VAL A 168 0.80 -2.91 -20.53
C VAL A 168 1.24 -2.19 -21.78
N ALA A 169 0.98 -2.79 -22.93
CA ALA A 169 1.31 -2.25 -24.24
C ALA A 169 0.04 -2.04 -25.08
N LEU A 170 0.02 -1.00 -25.89
CA LEU A 170 -1.03 -0.77 -26.87
C LEU A 170 -0.61 -1.38 -28.21
N VAL A 171 -1.43 -2.29 -28.72
CA VAL A 171 -1.27 -2.93 -30.04
C VAL A 171 -2.60 -2.83 -30.77
N ASP A 172 -2.61 -2.26 -31.96
CA ASP A 172 -3.81 -2.10 -32.79
C ASP A 172 -5.04 -1.54 -32.02
N ASP A 173 -4.82 -0.44 -31.27
CA ASP A 173 -5.84 0.23 -30.44
C ASP A 173 -6.37 -0.58 -29.25
N SER A 174 -5.73 -1.69 -28.91
CA SER A 174 -6.09 -2.54 -27.78
C SER A 174 -4.94 -2.64 -26.78
N ALA A 175 -5.25 -2.45 -25.48
CA ALA A 175 -4.29 -2.68 -24.42
C ALA A 175 -4.10 -4.18 -24.20
N THR A 176 -2.85 -4.62 -24.08
CA THR A 176 -2.50 -6.01 -23.75
C THR A 176 -1.40 -6.09 -22.72
N VAL A 177 -1.43 -7.12 -21.87
CA VAL A 177 -0.38 -7.41 -20.90
C VAL A 177 0.52 -8.51 -21.46
N LYS A 178 1.81 -8.23 -21.56
CA LYS A 178 2.82 -9.19 -22.08
C LYS A 178 4.16 -8.94 -21.41
N THR A 179 5.06 -9.91 -21.50
CA THR A 179 6.48 -9.74 -21.20
C THR A 179 7.17 -9.10 -22.40
N PHE A 180 7.84 -7.98 -22.15
CA PHE A 180 8.48 -7.17 -23.18
C PHE A 180 9.90 -7.62 -23.47
N TYR A 181 10.28 -7.67 -24.75
CA TYR A 181 11.65 -7.86 -25.21
C TYR A 181 11.94 -6.97 -26.41
N LYS A 182 13.10 -6.30 -26.37
CA LYS A 182 13.62 -5.51 -27.46
C LYS A 182 14.64 -6.32 -28.25
N GLU A 183 14.28 -6.67 -29.46
CA GLU A 183 15.12 -7.44 -30.38
C GLU A 183 15.80 -6.53 -31.42
N ASN A 184 16.64 -7.10 -32.29
CA ASN A 184 17.32 -6.36 -33.33
C ASN A 184 16.33 -5.89 -34.43
N GLY A 185 15.80 -4.69 -34.27
CA GLY A 185 14.92 -4.04 -35.24
C GLY A 185 13.42 -4.31 -35.09
N TYR A 186 13.00 -4.98 -34.02
CA TYR A 186 11.59 -5.21 -33.69
C TYR A 186 11.40 -5.40 -32.18
N TYR A 187 10.14 -5.40 -31.74
CA TYR A 187 9.76 -5.70 -30.35
C TYR A 187 8.97 -7.00 -30.32
N ARG A 188 9.25 -7.83 -29.30
CA ARG A 188 8.52 -9.06 -29.03
C ARG A 188 7.75 -8.92 -27.73
N LEU A 189 6.44 -9.05 -27.84
CA LEU A 189 5.53 -9.09 -26.70
C LEU A 189 5.16 -10.55 -26.45
N GLN A 190 5.81 -11.15 -25.45
CA GLN A 190 5.70 -12.56 -25.14
C GLN A 190 4.53 -12.82 -24.21
N PRO A 191 3.56 -13.66 -24.59
CA PRO A 191 2.59 -14.19 -23.64
C PRO A 191 3.28 -15.18 -22.69
N GLU A 192 2.88 -15.19 -21.44
CA GLU A 192 3.24 -16.20 -20.46
C GLU A 192 2.16 -17.29 -20.47
N ASN A 193 2.03 -17.97 -21.60
CA ASN A 193 1.12 -19.06 -21.87
C ASN A 193 1.71 -19.93 -23.00
N ASP A 194 1.92 -21.21 -22.74
CA ASP A 194 2.57 -22.15 -23.67
C ASP A 194 1.77 -22.41 -24.97
N PHE A 195 0.49 -22.05 -24.99
CA PHE A 195 -0.40 -22.24 -26.12
C PHE A 195 -0.58 -20.99 -26.99
N MET A 196 0.10 -19.88 -26.65
CA MET A 196 -0.03 -18.60 -27.37
C MET A 196 1.31 -18.19 -28.01
N GLU A 197 1.23 -17.75 -29.25
CA GLU A 197 2.39 -17.22 -29.98
C GLU A 197 2.71 -15.78 -29.57
N PRO A 198 3.98 -15.37 -29.60
CA PRO A 198 4.39 -14.00 -29.34
C PRO A 198 3.89 -13.02 -30.41
N ILE A 199 3.58 -11.80 -30.00
CA ILE A 199 3.25 -10.71 -30.90
C ILE A 199 4.55 -10.00 -31.29
N ILE A 200 4.83 -9.93 -32.58
CA ILE A 200 6.02 -9.26 -33.11
C ILE A 200 5.58 -7.97 -33.81
N VAL A 201 6.12 -6.85 -33.37
CA VAL A 201 5.79 -5.52 -33.89
C VAL A 201 7.04 -4.70 -34.17
N SER A 202 6.98 -3.82 -35.18
CA SER A 202 8.07 -2.89 -35.48
C SER A 202 8.10 -1.68 -34.54
N ASP A 203 6.94 -1.34 -33.96
CA ASP A 203 6.77 -0.26 -33.00
C ASP A 203 5.74 -0.67 -31.96
N VAL A 204 5.88 -0.14 -30.71
CA VAL A 204 5.00 -0.46 -29.61
C VAL A 204 4.89 0.73 -28.65
N MET A 205 3.68 1.07 -28.27
CA MET A 205 3.44 2.05 -27.23
C MET A 205 3.33 1.37 -25.88
N ILE A 206 4.34 1.59 -25.02
CA ILE A 206 4.30 1.15 -23.64
C ILE A 206 3.47 2.14 -22.82
N MET A 207 2.47 1.67 -22.10
CA MET A 207 1.59 2.45 -21.23
C MET A 207 2.04 2.40 -19.79
N GLY A 208 2.71 1.33 -19.39
CA GLY A 208 3.26 1.17 -18.05
C GLY A 208 3.81 -0.22 -17.79
N LYS A 209 4.49 -0.33 -16.66
CA LYS A 209 5.06 -1.58 -16.14
C LYS A 209 4.15 -2.17 -15.05
N VAL A 210 3.89 -3.45 -15.12
CA VAL A 210 3.17 -4.18 -14.06
C VAL A 210 4.10 -4.35 -12.85
N ILE A 211 3.67 -3.85 -11.69
CA ILE A 211 4.42 -3.89 -10.45
C ILE A 211 3.76 -4.74 -9.38
N GLY A 212 2.52 -5.18 -9.58
CA GLY A 212 1.80 -6.04 -8.66
C GLY A 212 0.52 -6.60 -9.27
N THR A 213 -0.06 -7.60 -8.59
CA THR A 213 -1.35 -8.19 -8.95
C THR A 213 -2.20 -8.42 -7.71
N PHE A 214 -3.52 -8.35 -7.86
CA PHE A 214 -4.50 -8.62 -6.81
C PHE A 214 -5.50 -9.65 -7.31
N LEU A 215 -5.74 -10.66 -6.49
CA LEU A 215 -6.68 -11.73 -6.75
C LEU A 215 -7.80 -11.71 -5.69
N PHE A 216 -9.04 -11.68 -6.14
CA PHE A 216 -10.21 -11.78 -5.26
C PHE A 216 -10.95 -13.09 -5.55
N PHE A 217 -11.02 -13.96 -4.56
CA PHE A 217 -11.85 -15.16 -4.63
C PHE A 217 -13.31 -14.76 -4.37
N LYS A 218 -14.20 -15.15 -5.28
CA LYS A 218 -15.67 -14.96 -5.15
C LYS A 218 -16.32 -16.19 -4.57
#